data_1bcecda08dced8d67d742453656e5358
#
_entry.id   1bcecda08dced8d67d742453656e5358
#
_cell.length_a   1.000
_cell.length_b   1.000
_cell.length_c   1.000
_cell.angle_alpha   90.00
_cell.angle_beta   90.00
_cell.angle_gamma   90.00
#
_symmetry.space_group_name_H-M   'P 1'
#
loop_
_entity.id
_entity.type
_entity.pdbx_description
1 polymer ?
#
loop_
_entity_poly.entity_id
_entity_poly.type
_entity_poly.pdbx_seq_one_letter_code
_entity_poly.pdbx_strand_id
1 'polypeptide(L)'
;LMLDWFPVCGNHEYRGNTQAFMDYGKVSRRWMMPAKYYTKVFDHKGTTIRVIFLDTTPLIDSYRKNAEIYPDACKQDAEAQLSWLDETLKNAKEDWVIVVGHHPIYAYTTKKESERLDMQKRLLPILHKYNNVAIYACGHIHNFQHIRKKGDNIDYVVNSSSSLARPVKPIDGTVFCSPADGFSVFTVDKKQLRMAMIDKDGKIIHTVLKVKK
;
A
#
# COMPACT_ATOMS: atom_id res chain seq x y z
N LEU A 1 7.95 -7.28 -19.68
CA LEU A 1 8.53 -6.10 -19.04
C LEU A 1 9.84 -6.45 -18.36
N MET A 2 10.88 -5.65 -18.57
CA MET A 2 12.23 -5.84 -18.01
C MET A 2 12.39 -5.04 -16.70
N LEU A 3 11.38 -5.08 -15.83
CA LEU A 3 11.33 -4.33 -14.59
C LEU A 3 11.45 -5.25 -13.36
N ASP A 4 12.04 -4.74 -12.29
CA ASP A 4 12.01 -5.39 -11.00
C ASP A 4 10.61 -5.25 -10.37
N TRP A 5 10.17 -6.30 -9.70
CA TRP A 5 8.89 -6.38 -9.01
C TRP A 5 9.11 -6.39 -7.50
N PHE A 6 8.41 -5.50 -6.81
CA PHE A 6 8.43 -5.39 -5.35
C PHE A 6 7.03 -5.71 -4.82
N PRO A 7 6.68 -6.98 -4.65
CA PRO A 7 5.32 -7.38 -4.29
C PRO A 7 5.02 -7.24 -2.81
N VAL A 8 3.72 -7.20 -2.49
CA VAL A 8 3.18 -7.38 -1.13
C VAL A 8 2.19 -8.52 -1.14
N CYS A 9 2.11 -9.28 -0.04
CA CYS A 9 1.09 -10.30 0.14
C CYS A 9 -0.28 -9.65 0.34
N GLY A 10 -1.29 -10.16 -0.37
CA GLY A 10 -2.68 -9.89 -0.08
C GLY A 10 -3.34 -11.07 0.64
N ASN A 11 -4.64 -10.93 0.93
CA ASN A 11 -5.40 -11.98 1.60
C ASN A 11 -5.55 -13.26 0.75
N HIS A 12 -5.41 -13.17 -0.57
CA HIS A 12 -5.47 -14.34 -1.44
C HIS A 12 -4.21 -15.19 -1.37
N GLU A 13 -3.02 -14.62 -1.21
CA GLU A 13 -1.77 -15.35 -0.98
C GLU A 13 -1.82 -16.14 0.33
N TYR A 14 -2.54 -15.62 1.32
CA TYR A 14 -2.76 -16.27 2.61
C TYR A 14 -3.73 -17.45 2.59
N ARG A 15 -4.42 -17.69 1.47
CA ARG A 15 -5.22 -18.90 1.25
C ARG A 15 -4.38 -20.11 0.83
N GLY A 16 -3.10 -19.90 0.55
CA GLY A 16 -2.15 -20.89 0.11
C GLY A 16 -0.84 -20.82 0.89
N ASN A 17 0.24 -21.13 0.21
CA ASN A 17 1.59 -21.13 0.77
C ASN A 17 2.26 -19.77 0.55
N THR A 18 2.22 -18.89 1.56
CA THR A 18 2.87 -17.57 1.49
C THR A 18 4.40 -17.66 1.35
N GLN A 19 5.03 -18.75 1.79
CA GLN A 19 6.47 -18.95 1.61
C GLN A 19 6.83 -19.12 0.13
N ALA A 20 6.00 -19.85 -0.63
CA ALA A 20 6.23 -20.03 -2.07
C ALA A 20 6.21 -18.68 -2.83
N PHE A 21 5.43 -17.72 -2.38
CA PHE A 21 5.38 -16.37 -2.96
C PHE A 21 6.72 -15.63 -2.77
N MET A 22 7.36 -15.77 -1.61
CA MET A 22 8.71 -15.24 -1.39
C MET A 22 9.78 -16.05 -2.13
N ASP A 23 9.67 -17.40 -2.11
CA ASP A 23 10.63 -18.29 -2.74
C ASP A 23 10.70 -18.16 -4.26
N TYR A 24 9.67 -17.57 -4.88
CA TYR A 24 9.69 -17.26 -6.31
C TYR A 24 10.87 -16.34 -6.70
N GLY A 25 11.38 -15.56 -5.77
CA GLY A 25 12.62 -14.78 -5.94
C GLY A 25 13.85 -15.64 -6.25
N LYS A 26 13.87 -16.93 -5.86
CA LYS A 26 14.93 -17.89 -6.20
C LYS A 26 14.85 -18.35 -7.66
N VAL A 27 13.67 -18.24 -8.28
CA VAL A 27 13.39 -18.64 -9.67
C VAL A 27 13.48 -17.44 -10.61
N SER A 28 12.96 -16.29 -10.19
CA SER A 28 12.95 -15.06 -10.98
C SER A 28 13.79 -13.97 -10.31
N ARG A 29 14.92 -13.61 -10.93
CA ARG A 29 15.80 -12.53 -10.45
C ARG A 29 15.12 -11.17 -10.35
N ARG A 30 13.95 -10.99 -10.96
CA ARG A 30 13.18 -9.75 -10.94
C ARG A 30 12.17 -9.68 -9.81
N TRP A 31 11.94 -10.79 -9.11
CA TRP A 31 11.01 -10.86 -7.99
C TRP A 31 11.75 -10.49 -6.70
N MET A 32 11.63 -9.22 -6.31
CA MET A 32 12.37 -8.63 -5.21
C MET A 32 11.53 -8.62 -3.93
N MET A 33 11.31 -9.79 -3.35
CA MET A 33 10.55 -9.98 -2.11
C MET A 33 11.40 -10.68 -1.05
N PRO A 34 12.27 -9.95 -0.32
CA PRO A 34 13.19 -10.56 0.64
C PRO A 34 12.51 -11.05 1.92
N ALA A 35 11.34 -10.50 2.24
CA ALA A 35 10.54 -10.83 3.42
C ALA A 35 9.07 -10.49 3.16
N LYS A 36 8.16 -10.84 4.07
CA LYS A 36 6.74 -10.48 3.99
C LYS A 36 6.48 -8.97 4.15
N TYR A 37 7.34 -8.30 4.92
CA TYR A 37 7.41 -6.84 4.98
C TYR A 37 8.87 -6.40 4.88
N TYR A 38 9.12 -5.33 4.16
CA TYR A 38 10.47 -4.85 3.86
C TYR A 38 10.45 -3.40 3.39
N THR A 39 11.62 -2.82 3.21
CA THR A 39 11.76 -1.48 2.65
C THR A 39 12.82 -1.44 1.55
N LYS A 40 12.63 -0.54 0.59
CA LYS A 40 13.58 -0.25 -0.47
C LYS A 40 13.77 1.25 -0.60
N VAL A 41 15.02 1.67 -0.66
CA VAL A 41 15.38 3.05 -1.02
C VAL A 41 15.81 3.07 -2.48
N PHE A 42 15.27 4.01 -3.22
CA PHE A 42 15.70 4.35 -4.57
C PHE A 42 16.37 5.71 -4.53
N ASP A 43 17.50 5.84 -5.20
CA ASP A 43 18.22 7.09 -5.40
C ASP A 43 18.43 7.30 -6.89
N HIS A 44 18.03 8.46 -7.37
CA HIS A 44 18.35 8.90 -8.72
C HIS A 44 18.80 10.35 -8.71
N LYS A 45 20.08 10.58 -9.03
CA LYS A 45 20.71 11.92 -9.09
C LYS A 45 20.50 12.71 -7.79
N GLY A 46 20.58 12.03 -6.65
CA GLY A 46 20.45 12.60 -5.31
C GLY A 46 19.01 12.92 -4.90
N THR A 47 18.00 12.53 -5.66
CA THR A 47 16.60 12.46 -5.20
C THR A 47 16.35 11.07 -4.64
N THR A 48 15.93 11.01 -3.38
CA THR A 48 15.75 9.74 -2.68
C THR A 48 14.28 9.49 -2.34
N ILE A 49 13.85 8.24 -2.52
CA ILE A 49 12.51 7.78 -2.11
C ILE A 49 12.65 6.46 -1.36
N ARG A 50 12.05 6.41 -0.17
CA ARG A 50 11.84 5.16 0.57
C ARG A 50 10.45 4.63 0.29
N VAL A 51 10.38 3.37 -0.15
CA VAL A 51 9.11 2.63 -0.24
C VAL A 51 9.13 1.55 0.83
N ILE A 52 8.10 1.55 1.68
CA ILE A 52 7.91 0.59 2.78
C ILE A 52 6.77 -0.33 2.37
N PHE A 53 7.03 -1.62 2.28
CA PHE A 53 6.10 -2.66 1.89
C PHE A 53 5.62 -3.41 3.12
N LEU A 54 4.31 -3.41 3.38
CA LEU A 54 3.68 -4.01 4.56
C LEU A 54 2.90 -5.26 4.20
N ASP A 55 2.99 -6.24 5.06
CA ASP A 55 2.10 -7.40 5.07
C ASP A 55 0.87 -7.08 5.92
N THR A 56 -0.20 -6.64 5.28
CA THR A 56 -1.38 -6.12 5.98
C THR A 56 -2.41 -7.19 6.34
N THR A 57 -2.33 -8.39 5.78
CA THR A 57 -3.28 -9.47 6.10
C THR A 57 -3.23 -9.87 7.58
N PRO A 58 -2.05 -10.06 8.21
CA PRO A 58 -1.97 -10.36 9.64
C PRO A 58 -2.38 -9.21 10.56
N LEU A 59 -2.51 -7.99 10.05
CA LEU A 59 -2.96 -6.85 10.83
C LEU A 59 -4.49 -6.81 11.01
N ILE A 60 -5.22 -7.70 10.37
CA ILE A 60 -6.69 -7.74 10.37
C ILE A 60 -7.17 -8.98 11.11
N ASP A 61 -7.92 -8.77 12.18
CA ASP A 61 -8.37 -9.81 13.10
C ASP A 61 -9.19 -10.91 12.42
N SER A 62 -10.04 -10.54 11.46
CA SER A 62 -10.88 -11.51 10.77
C SER A 62 -10.09 -12.53 9.95
N TYR A 63 -8.90 -12.18 9.45
CA TYR A 63 -8.00 -13.12 8.78
C TYR A 63 -7.22 -13.96 9.80
N ARG A 64 -6.71 -13.35 10.86
CA ARG A 64 -5.96 -14.06 11.90
C ARG A 64 -6.81 -15.11 12.64
N LYS A 65 -8.09 -14.84 12.85
CA LYS A 65 -9.02 -15.73 13.55
C LYS A 65 -9.58 -16.84 12.67
N ASN A 66 -9.28 -16.85 11.37
CA ASN A 66 -9.77 -17.84 10.43
C ASN A 66 -8.63 -18.66 9.83
N ALA A 67 -8.01 -19.52 10.66
CA ALA A 67 -6.89 -20.36 10.27
C ALA A 67 -7.25 -21.45 9.23
N GLU A 68 -8.52 -21.80 9.10
CA GLU A 68 -9.00 -22.74 8.09
C GLU A 68 -8.78 -22.19 6.66
N ILE A 69 -9.12 -20.92 6.45
CA ILE A 69 -8.99 -20.26 5.13
C ILE A 69 -7.63 -19.55 4.99
N TYR A 70 -7.07 -19.05 6.09
CA TYR A 70 -5.84 -18.25 6.12
C TYR A 70 -4.80 -18.84 7.09
N PRO A 71 -4.28 -20.04 6.83
CA PRO A 71 -3.52 -20.83 7.81
C PRO A 71 -2.24 -20.16 8.31
N ASP A 72 -1.67 -19.23 7.53
CA ASP A 72 -0.45 -18.54 7.90
C ASP A 72 -0.69 -17.17 8.57
N ALA A 73 -1.91 -16.63 8.53
CA ALA A 73 -2.17 -15.28 9.04
C ALA A 73 -1.99 -15.18 10.56
N CYS A 74 -2.43 -16.22 11.31
CA CYS A 74 -2.28 -16.28 12.77
C CYS A 74 -0.83 -16.54 13.24
N LYS A 75 0.03 -17.06 12.34
CA LYS A 75 1.43 -17.38 12.63
C LYS A 75 2.36 -16.16 12.51
N GLN A 76 1.87 -15.05 11.95
CA GLN A 76 2.69 -13.86 11.77
C GLN A 76 2.72 -13.02 13.05
N ASP A 77 3.90 -12.51 13.38
CA ASP A 77 4.07 -11.55 14.47
C ASP A 77 3.74 -10.14 13.99
N ALA A 78 2.49 -9.73 14.21
CA ALA A 78 1.99 -8.41 13.81
C ALA A 78 2.67 -7.30 14.61
N GLU A 79 2.97 -7.51 15.90
CA GLU A 79 3.60 -6.49 16.75
C GLU A 79 5.06 -6.27 16.37
N ALA A 80 5.78 -7.32 15.99
CA ALA A 80 7.14 -7.18 15.46
C ALA A 80 7.14 -6.33 14.17
N GLN A 81 6.17 -6.54 13.26
CA GLN A 81 6.05 -5.72 12.06
C GLN A 81 5.74 -4.25 12.40
N LEU A 82 4.82 -4.00 13.33
CA LEU A 82 4.47 -2.63 13.73
C LEU A 82 5.64 -1.91 14.41
N SER A 83 6.40 -2.61 15.26
CA SER A 83 7.62 -2.09 15.87
C SER A 83 8.70 -1.78 14.84
N TRP A 84 8.87 -2.66 13.85
CA TRP A 84 9.79 -2.45 12.73
C TRP A 84 9.37 -1.25 11.87
N LEU A 85 8.07 -1.08 11.62
CA LEU A 85 7.54 0.08 10.88
C LEU A 85 7.83 1.38 11.62
N ASP A 86 7.59 1.42 12.94
CA ASP A 86 7.87 2.58 13.78
C ASP A 86 9.35 2.97 13.72
N GLU A 87 10.26 2.02 13.87
CA GLU A 87 11.70 2.27 13.80
C GLU A 87 12.14 2.67 12.37
N THR A 88 11.55 2.07 11.34
CA THR A 88 11.85 2.41 9.95
C THR A 88 11.44 3.85 9.64
N LEU A 89 10.26 4.29 10.07
CA LEU A 89 9.78 5.66 9.87
C LEU A 89 10.58 6.67 10.68
N LYS A 90 10.95 6.34 11.92
CA LYS A 90 11.79 7.17 12.79
C LYS A 90 13.15 7.49 12.15
N ASN A 91 13.73 6.52 11.45
CA ASN A 91 15.05 6.64 10.83
C ASN A 91 15.02 7.07 9.36
N ALA A 92 13.83 7.22 8.75
CA ALA A 92 13.70 7.63 7.37
C ALA A 92 14.11 9.10 7.18
N LYS A 93 15.08 9.32 6.28
CA LYS A 93 15.65 10.64 5.95
C LYS A 93 15.52 10.97 4.46
N GLU A 94 14.87 10.08 3.72
CA GLU A 94 14.70 10.23 2.28
C GLU A 94 13.80 11.42 1.95
N ASP A 95 13.94 11.93 0.73
CA ASP A 95 13.11 13.06 0.25
C ASP A 95 11.64 12.74 0.31
N TRP A 96 11.28 11.49 0.03
CA TRP A 96 9.91 11.01 0.03
C TRP A 96 9.80 9.64 0.69
N VAL A 97 8.72 9.43 1.44
CA VAL A 97 8.36 8.13 2.02
C VAL A 97 6.97 7.74 1.55
N ILE A 98 6.87 6.56 0.94
CA ILE A 98 5.61 5.94 0.55
C ILE A 98 5.46 4.63 1.32
N VAL A 99 4.28 4.40 1.88
CA VAL A 99 3.93 3.12 2.52
C VAL A 99 2.95 2.39 1.61
N VAL A 100 3.24 1.14 1.32
CA VAL A 100 2.43 0.27 0.45
C VAL A 100 1.95 -0.93 1.25
N GLY A 101 0.67 -1.24 1.14
CA GLY A 101 0.08 -2.45 1.70
C GLY A 101 -1.01 -2.99 0.77
N HIS A 102 -1.59 -4.14 1.11
CA HIS A 102 -2.69 -4.67 0.32
C HIS A 102 -4.04 -4.04 0.70
N HIS A 103 -4.33 -3.94 2.01
CA HIS A 103 -5.63 -3.50 2.50
C HIS A 103 -5.71 -1.98 2.70
N PRO A 104 -6.88 -1.35 2.44
CA PRO A 104 -7.06 0.08 2.65
C PRO A 104 -7.21 0.44 4.12
N ILE A 105 -6.72 1.64 4.47
CA ILE A 105 -7.00 2.30 5.76
C ILE A 105 -8.34 3.06 5.66
N TYR A 106 -8.50 3.81 4.58
CA TYR A 106 -9.75 4.49 4.22
C TYR A 106 -10.14 4.14 2.80
N ALA A 107 -11.38 3.72 2.61
CA ALA A 107 -11.95 3.47 1.29
C ALA A 107 -13.47 3.28 1.36
N TYR A 108 -14.17 3.62 0.29
CA TYR A 108 -15.48 3.02 0.02
C TYR A 108 -15.30 1.56 -0.41
N THR A 109 -16.02 0.67 0.22
CA THR A 109 -16.08 -0.74 -0.17
C THR A 109 -17.30 -1.41 0.47
N THR A 110 -17.79 -2.47 -0.17
CA THR A 110 -18.83 -3.37 0.37
C THR A 110 -18.26 -4.46 1.29
N LYS A 111 -16.93 -4.51 1.45
CA LYS A 111 -16.28 -5.45 2.38
C LYS A 111 -16.50 -5.04 3.83
N LYS A 112 -16.21 -5.95 4.75
CA LYS A 112 -16.43 -5.74 6.19
C LYS A 112 -15.71 -4.47 6.68
N GLU A 113 -16.42 -3.65 7.41
CA GLU A 113 -15.87 -2.42 7.99
C GLU A 113 -14.74 -2.72 9.00
N SER A 114 -14.85 -3.84 9.70
CA SER A 114 -13.83 -4.28 10.68
C SER A 114 -12.42 -4.36 10.07
N GLU A 115 -12.27 -4.67 8.78
CA GLU A 115 -10.96 -4.68 8.13
C GLU A 115 -10.31 -3.28 8.17
N ARG A 116 -11.07 -2.23 7.85
CA ARG A 116 -10.58 -0.85 7.87
C ARG A 116 -10.36 -0.34 9.28
N LEU A 117 -11.23 -0.70 10.22
CA LEU A 117 -11.07 -0.33 11.63
C LEU A 117 -9.80 -0.95 12.25
N ASP A 118 -9.50 -2.21 11.95
CA ASP A 118 -8.25 -2.86 12.37
C ASP A 118 -7.03 -2.17 11.77
N MET A 119 -7.07 -1.82 10.48
CA MET A 119 -6.00 -1.09 9.81
C MET A 119 -5.80 0.31 10.42
N GLN A 120 -6.88 1.05 10.64
CA GLN A 120 -6.83 2.37 11.29
C GLN A 120 -6.24 2.28 12.70
N LYS A 121 -6.74 1.36 13.52
CA LYS A 121 -6.30 1.17 14.90
C LYS A 121 -4.80 0.87 15.01
N ARG A 122 -4.26 0.05 14.10
CA ARG A 122 -2.88 -0.41 14.18
C ARG A 122 -1.89 0.48 13.45
N LEU A 123 -2.26 1.04 12.30
CA LEU A 123 -1.32 1.78 11.46
C LEU A 123 -1.32 3.28 11.69
N LEU A 124 -2.49 3.92 11.89
CA LEU A 124 -2.54 5.39 11.96
C LEU A 124 -1.67 5.97 13.08
N PRO A 125 -1.63 5.40 14.31
CA PRO A 125 -0.76 5.93 15.37
C PRO A 125 0.72 5.98 14.97
N ILE A 126 1.17 5.00 14.16
CA ILE A 126 2.56 4.92 13.72
C ILE A 126 2.80 5.83 12.51
N LEU A 127 1.90 5.82 11.52
CA LEU A 127 2.03 6.61 10.30
C LEU A 127 2.02 8.13 10.58
N HIS A 128 1.28 8.58 11.58
CA HIS A 128 1.19 10.00 11.94
C HIS A 128 2.34 10.46 12.84
N LYS A 129 3.05 9.55 13.51
CA LYS A 129 4.01 9.87 14.57
C LYS A 129 5.17 10.76 14.10
N TYR A 130 5.65 10.56 12.88
CA TYR A 130 6.84 11.23 12.36
C TYR A 130 6.55 12.25 11.27
N ASN A 131 5.32 12.35 10.82
CA ASN A 131 4.85 13.29 9.78
C ASN A 131 5.67 13.26 8.47
N ASN A 132 6.28 12.11 8.15
CA ASN A 132 7.14 11.94 6.99
C ASN A 132 6.54 11.07 5.87
N VAL A 133 5.41 10.41 6.12
CA VAL A 133 4.71 9.62 5.11
C VAL A 133 3.92 10.54 4.18
N ALA A 134 4.23 10.48 2.89
CA ALA A 134 3.53 11.28 1.87
C ALA A 134 2.25 10.58 1.37
N ILE A 135 2.33 9.27 1.11
CA ILE A 135 1.24 8.47 0.54
C ILE A 135 1.19 7.11 1.23
N TYR A 136 -0.02 6.65 1.56
CA TYR A 136 -0.33 5.25 1.79
C TYR A 136 -1.06 4.71 0.56
N ALA A 137 -0.46 3.73 -0.14
CA ALA A 137 -1.02 3.13 -1.34
C ALA A 137 -1.42 1.66 -1.10
N CYS A 138 -2.57 1.25 -1.62
CA CYS A 138 -3.07 -0.10 -1.46
C CYS A 138 -3.87 -0.57 -2.68
N GLY A 139 -4.35 -1.83 -2.63
CA GLY A 139 -5.20 -2.44 -3.64
C GLY A 139 -6.50 -3.00 -3.05
N HIS A 140 -6.70 -4.31 -3.14
CA HIS A 140 -7.76 -5.10 -2.49
C HIS A 140 -9.19 -4.91 -3.01
N ILE A 141 -9.61 -3.69 -3.30
CA ILE A 141 -11.02 -3.38 -3.59
C ILE A 141 -11.29 -3.08 -5.06
N HIS A 142 -10.29 -3.16 -5.92
CA HIS A 142 -10.41 -3.18 -7.38
C HIS A 142 -11.12 -1.94 -7.96
N ASN A 143 -10.75 -0.76 -7.51
CA ASN A 143 -11.16 0.52 -8.09
C ASN A 143 -10.15 1.59 -7.70
N PHE A 144 -10.19 2.75 -8.33
CA PHE A 144 -9.37 3.87 -7.95
C PHE A 144 -10.08 4.70 -6.90
N GLN A 145 -9.35 5.05 -5.83
CA GLN A 145 -9.80 6.07 -4.86
C GLN A 145 -8.61 6.91 -4.40
N HIS A 146 -8.83 8.19 -4.22
CA HIS A 146 -7.95 9.11 -3.53
C HIS A 146 -8.74 9.78 -2.40
N ILE A 147 -8.29 9.57 -1.18
CA ILE A 147 -8.91 10.08 0.04
C ILE A 147 -7.90 10.92 0.80
N ARG A 148 -8.33 12.10 1.22
CA ARG A 148 -7.57 13.02 2.06
C ARG A 148 -8.41 13.37 3.28
N LYS A 149 -7.89 13.10 4.46
CA LYS A 149 -8.57 13.44 5.71
C LYS A 149 -8.16 14.83 6.17
N LYS A 150 -9.13 15.59 6.70
CA LYS A 150 -8.87 16.93 7.22
C LYS A 150 -7.80 16.91 8.31
N GLY A 151 -6.77 17.73 8.16
CA GLY A 151 -5.66 17.82 9.11
C GLY A 151 -4.61 16.70 8.97
N ASP A 152 -4.77 15.80 8.00
CA ASP A 152 -3.81 14.72 7.72
C ASP A 152 -2.90 15.11 6.54
N ASN A 153 -1.61 14.81 6.68
CA ASN A 153 -0.64 15.03 5.61
C ASN A 153 -0.51 13.85 4.64
N ILE A 154 -1.12 12.71 4.98
CA ILE A 154 -1.05 11.50 4.16
C ILE A 154 -2.19 11.52 3.12
N ASP A 155 -1.84 11.26 1.86
CA ASP A 155 -2.84 10.91 0.85
C ASP A 155 -3.03 9.39 0.85
N TYR A 156 -4.28 8.94 1.06
CA TYR A 156 -4.65 7.52 1.05
C TYR A 156 -5.15 7.16 -0.34
N VAL A 157 -4.49 6.20 -0.98
CA VAL A 157 -4.77 5.86 -2.36
C VAL A 157 -5.07 4.38 -2.49
N VAL A 158 -6.19 4.08 -3.10
CA VAL A 158 -6.48 2.73 -3.60
C VAL A 158 -6.14 2.71 -5.08
N ASN A 159 -5.23 1.83 -5.46
CA ASN A 159 -4.91 1.57 -6.85
C ASN A 159 -5.81 0.44 -7.37
N SER A 160 -6.33 0.61 -8.57
CA SER A 160 -7.21 -0.36 -9.20
C SER A 160 -6.47 -1.65 -9.57
N SER A 161 -7.21 -2.65 -9.99
CA SER A 161 -6.68 -3.86 -10.59
C SER A 161 -6.66 -3.77 -12.11
N SER A 162 -5.86 -4.63 -12.72
CA SER A 162 -5.80 -4.76 -14.18
C SER A 162 -6.91 -5.63 -14.77
N SER A 163 -7.81 -6.21 -13.97
CA SER A 163 -8.70 -7.27 -14.46
C SER A 163 -10.13 -7.27 -13.94
N LEU A 164 -10.44 -6.60 -12.85
CA LEU A 164 -11.77 -6.65 -12.23
C LEU A 164 -12.10 -5.31 -11.58
N ALA A 165 -12.83 -4.48 -12.31
CA ALA A 165 -13.34 -3.22 -11.80
C ALA A 165 -14.56 -3.42 -10.90
N ARG A 166 -14.64 -2.67 -9.82
CA ARG A 166 -15.78 -2.69 -8.89
C ARG A 166 -16.38 -1.30 -8.73
N PRO A 167 -17.71 -1.20 -8.59
CA PRO A 167 -18.38 0.06 -8.32
C PRO A 167 -17.79 0.76 -7.11
N VAL A 168 -17.76 2.09 -7.16
CA VAL A 168 -17.29 2.95 -6.11
C VAL A 168 -18.16 4.20 -6.02
N LYS A 169 -18.28 4.75 -4.81
CA LYS A 169 -18.92 6.04 -4.57
C LYS A 169 -18.09 6.86 -3.56
N PRO A 170 -18.25 8.18 -3.55
CA PRO A 170 -17.57 9.03 -2.58
C PRO A 170 -17.92 8.69 -1.13
N ILE A 171 -16.93 8.85 -0.25
CA ILE A 171 -17.06 8.89 1.21
C ILE A 171 -16.43 10.18 1.73
N ASP A 172 -16.53 10.45 3.03
CA ASP A 172 -15.89 11.60 3.64
C ASP A 172 -14.38 11.64 3.34
N GLY A 173 -13.91 12.78 2.82
CA GLY A 173 -12.53 13.00 2.40
C GLY A 173 -12.19 12.49 0.99
N THR A 174 -13.15 11.96 0.21
CA THR A 174 -12.89 11.55 -1.17
C THR A 174 -12.56 12.76 -2.04
N VAL A 175 -11.36 12.76 -2.61
CA VAL A 175 -10.90 13.71 -3.62
C VAL A 175 -11.24 13.22 -5.02
N PHE A 176 -11.11 11.90 -5.25
CA PHE A 176 -11.39 11.24 -6.52
C PHE A 176 -11.77 9.77 -6.29
N CYS A 177 -12.66 9.25 -7.11
CA CYS A 177 -12.90 7.82 -7.21
C CYS A 177 -13.38 7.45 -8.62
N SER A 178 -13.00 6.23 -9.07
CA SER A 178 -13.40 5.69 -10.37
C SER A 178 -13.43 4.17 -10.34
N PRO A 179 -14.43 3.52 -10.98
CA PRO A 179 -14.48 2.07 -11.13
C PRO A 179 -13.59 1.55 -12.28
N ALA A 180 -12.78 2.40 -12.92
CA ALA A 180 -11.95 2.00 -14.04
C ALA A 180 -10.88 0.97 -13.65
N ASP A 181 -10.53 0.10 -14.59
CA ASP A 181 -9.31 -0.72 -14.52
C ASP A 181 -8.09 0.13 -14.86
N GLY A 182 -6.92 -0.24 -14.32
CA GLY A 182 -5.69 0.46 -14.65
C GLY A 182 -4.60 0.32 -13.60
N PHE A 183 -3.67 1.25 -13.64
CA PHE A 183 -2.49 1.30 -12.78
C PHE A 183 -2.09 2.73 -12.44
N SER A 184 -1.08 2.89 -11.60
CA SER A 184 -0.57 4.22 -11.25
C SER A 184 0.93 4.31 -11.49
N VAL A 185 1.38 5.50 -11.88
CA VAL A 185 2.79 5.84 -12.08
C VAL A 185 3.20 6.92 -11.10
N PHE A 186 4.28 6.67 -10.37
CA PHE A 186 4.91 7.65 -9.49
C PHE A 186 6.09 8.32 -10.20
N THR A 187 6.14 9.63 -10.12
CA THR A 187 7.27 10.45 -10.56
C THR A 187 7.68 11.34 -9.41
N VAL A 188 8.99 11.36 -9.09
CA VAL A 188 9.50 12.11 -7.96
C VAL A 188 10.72 12.95 -8.36
N ASP A 189 10.79 14.14 -7.79
CA ASP A 189 12.00 14.94 -7.70
C ASP A 189 12.15 15.50 -6.27
N LYS A 190 13.16 16.33 -6.00
CA LYS A 190 13.38 16.88 -4.65
C LYS A 190 12.25 17.77 -4.15
N LYS A 191 11.45 18.36 -5.05
CA LYS A 191 10.42 19.33 -4.71
C LYS A 191 9.01 18.74 -4.75
N GLN A 192 8.78 17.75 -5.61
CA GLN A 192 7.44 17.18 -5.80
C GLN A 192 7.43 15.67 -5.98
N LEU A 193 6.36 15.07 -5.49
CA LEU A 193 5.95 13.70 -5.76
C LEU A 193 4.62 13.75 -6.47
N ARG A 194 4.55 13.17 -7.67
CA ARG A 194 3.34 13.05 -8.48
C ARG A 194 2.99 11.58 -8.64
N MET A 195 1.73 11.22 -8.39
CA MET A 195 1.16 9.92 -8.73
C MET A 195 0.06 10.12 -9.76
N ALA A 196 0.21 9.57 -10.95
CA ALA A 196 -0.82 9.60 -12.00
C ALA A 196 -1.56 8.26 -12.02
N MET A 197 -2.89 8.30 -11.87
CA MET A 197 -3.77 7.16 -12.09
C MET A 197 -4.11 7.08 -13.57
N ILE A 198 -3.84 5.93 -14.18
CA ILE A 198 -3.96 5.70 -15.62
C ILE A 198 -4.94 4.55 -15.83
N ASP A 199 -5.94 4.75 -16.65
CA ASP A 199 -6.91 3.72 -16.98
C ASP A 199 -6.35 2.70 -18.02
N LYS A 200 -7.13 1.67 -18.31
CA LYS A 200 -6.77 0.62 -19.28
C LYS A 200 -6.51 1.13 -20.69
N ASP A 201 -7.03 2.31 -21.04
CA ASP A 201 -6.89 2.93 -22.36
C ASP A 201 -5.67 3.89 -22.41
N GLY A 202 -4.88 3.95 -21.31
CA GLY A 202 -3.68 4.78 -21.20
C GLY A 202 -3.95 6.25 -20.85
N LYS A 203 -5.19 6.60 -20.49
CA LYS A 203 -5.58 7.97 -20.14
C LYS A 203 -5.28 8.23 -18.67
N ILE A 204 -4.65 9.37 -18.37
CA ILE A 204 -4.54 9.87 -16.99
C ILE A 204 -5.92 10.37 -16.55
N ILE A 205 -6.52 9.67 -15.59
CA ILE A 205 -7.86 9.99 -15.08
C ILE A 205 -7.81 10.79 -13.77
N HIS A 206 -6.67 10.77 -13.06
CA HIS A 206 -6.46 11.56 -11.86
C HIS A 206 -4.96 11.73 -11.56
N THR A 207 -4.63 12.77 -10.82
CA THR A 207 -3.26 13.03 -10.34
C THR A 207 -3.27 13.41 -8.86
N VAL A 208 -2.47 12.73 -8.06
CA VAL A 208 -2.12 13.15 -6.69
C VAL A 208 -0.79 13.91 -6.76
N LEU A 209 -0.74 15.10 -6.20
CA LEU A 209 0.46 15.93 -6.17
C LEU A 209 0.80 16.32 -4.72
N LYS A 210 2.02 16.01 -4.32
CA LYS A 210 2.64 16.48 -3.07
C LYS A 210 3.78 17.42 -3.42
N VAL A 211 3.82 18.56 -2.77
CA VAL A 211 4.89 19.57 -2.95
C VAL A 211 5.53 19.81 -1.58
N LYS A 212 6.86 19.75 -1.51
CA LYS A 212 7.61 20.19 -0.32
C LYS A 212 7.49 21.71 -0.20
N LYS A 213 7.20 22.16 0.99
CA LYS A 213 7.21 23.58 1.34
C LYS A 213 8.64 24.10 1.49
#